data_7716fae283999983944056aa5ba4c8ab
#
_entry.id   7716fae283999983944056aa5ba4c8ab
#
_cell.length_a   1.000
_cell.length_b   1.000
_cell.length_c   1.000
_cell.angle_alpha   90.00
_cell.angle_beta   90.00
_cell.angle_gamma   90.00
#
_symmetry.space_group_name_H-M   'P 1'
#
loop_
_entity.id
_entity.type
_entity.pdbx_description
1 polymer ?
#
loop_
_entity_poly.entity_id
_entity_poly.type
_entity_poly.pdbx_seq_one_letter_code
_entity_poly.pdbx_strand_id
1 'polypeptide(L)'
;HVFEFKPNDLTVNAAWSFLSQRLIYLNGKKICILGAGNIGSKLALKLVESGAEVCIYRRNINRGNIVVNGLNLIKPERTITKIQLYSDAIQASSMADVLIGASSGSPIIDANIVKNLRKECLIVDLGKNNLTGNAIKIATEYSMNIYRTDVTPAMESFVYELLKTQDILKRSCGKKDLGFCNIVSGGYF
;
A
#
# COMPACT_ATOMS: atom_id res chain seq x y z
N HIS A 1 -15.80 25.33 0.29
CA HIS A 1 -15.18 24.50 1.34
C HIS A 1 -13.81 24.05 0.86
N VAL A 2 -12.82 24.09 1.75
CA VAL A 2 -11.46 23.60 1.50
C VAL A 2 -11.30 22.34 2.35
N PHE A 3 -10.84 21.24 1.74
CA PHE A 3 -10.54 19.99 2.44
C PHE A 3 -9.05 19.71 2.37
N GLU A 4 -8.46 19.35 3.47
CA GLU A 4 -7.08 18.86 3.52
C GLU A 4 -7.05 17.35 3.28
N PHE A 5 -6.05 16.88 2.54
CA PHE A 5 -5.82 15.45 2.31
C PHE A 5 -4.34 15.11 2.25
N LYS A 6 -4.02 13.86 2.45
CA LYS A 6 -2.65 13.33 2.37
C LYS A 6 -2.48 12.52 1.09
N PRO A 7 -1.83 13.06 0.04
CA PRO A 7 -1.72 12.37 -1.27
C PRO A 7 -1.12 10.97 -1.18
N ASN A 8 -0.14 10.76 -0.29
CA ASN A 8 0.50 9.45 -0.11
C ASN A 8 -0.47 8.41 0.44
N ASP A 9 -1.44 8.80 1.28
CA ASP A 9 -2.44 7.88 1.83
C ASP A 9 -3.42 7.43 0.74
N LEU A 10 -3.77 8.31 -0.19
CA LEU A 10 -4.56 7.95 -1.37
C LEU A 10 -3.85 6.91 -2.23
N THR A 11 -2.54 7.10 -2.48
CA THR A 11 -1.75 6.12 -3.24
C THR A 11 -1.70 4.77 -2.54
N VAL A 12 -1.53 4.75 -1.22
CA VAL A 12 -1.53 3.52 -0.41
C VAL A 12 -2.89 2.82 -0.49
N ASN A 13 -3.99 3.58 -0.35
CA ASN A 13 -5.34 3.04 -0.41
C ASN A 13 -5.67 2.50 -1.80
N ALA A 14 -5.32 3.23 -2.86
CA ALA A 14 -5.51 2.78 -4.24
C ALA A 14 -4.76 1.48 -4.53
N ALA A 15 -3.48 1.41 -4.11
CA ALA A 15 -2.66 0.21 -4.29
C ALA A 15 -3.22 -0.99 -3.52
N TRP A 16 -3.60 -0.80 -2.26
CA TRP A 16 -4.18 -1.86 -1.45
C TRP A 16 -5.50 -2.37 -2.02
N SER A 17 -6.40 -1.47 -2.42
CA SER A 17 -7.68 -1.83 -3.05
C SER A 17 -7.47 -2.60 -4.35
N PHE A 18 -6.56 -2.14 -5.21
CA PHE A 18 -6.21 -2.82 -6.45
C PHE A 18 -5.72 -4.25 -6.20
N LEU A 19 -4.77 -4.41 -5.27
CA LEU A 19 -4.20 -5.73 -4.95
C LEU A 19 -5.25 -6.66 -4.33
N SER A 20 -6.08 -6.15 -3.42
CA SER A 20 -7.14 -6.94 -2.77
C SER A 20 -8.15 -7.49 -3.77
N GLN A 21 -8.52 -6.70 -4.78
CA GLN A 21 -9.44 -7.13 -5.83
C GLN A 21 -8.78 -8.05 -6.85
N ARG A 22 -7.51 -7.76 -7.22
CA ARG A 22 -6.80 -8.51 -8.26
C ARG A 22 -6.38 -9.90 -7.81
N LEU A 23 -6.03 -10.07 -6.54
CA LEU A 23 -5.48 -11.32 -6.00
C LEU A 23 -6.53 -12.18 -5.28
N ILE A 24 -7.77 -11.71 -5.15
CA ILE A 24 -8.86 -12.37 -4.41
C ILE A 24 -8.51 -12.52 -2.91
N TYR A 25 -7.33 -13.08 -2.60
CA TYR A 25 -6.79 -13.24 -1.24
C TYR A 25 -5.36 -12.71 -1.18
N LEU A 26 -5.07 -11.87 -0.19
CA LEU A 26 -3.72 -11.40 0.14
C LEU A 26 -3.00 -12.35 1.09
N ASN A 27 -3.76 -13.09 1.88
CA ASN A 27 -3.21 -14.05 2.84
C ASN A 27 -2.35 -15.11 2.14
N GLY A 28 -1.13 -15.32 2.66
CA GLY A 28 -0.16 -16.26 2.11
C GLY A 28 0.52 -15.82 0.81
N LYS A 29 0.20 -14.63 0.26
CA LYS A 29 0.89 -14.09 -0.91
C LYS A 29 2.21 -13.45 -0.51
N LYS A 30 3.27 -13.76 -1.27
CA LYS A 30 4.57 -13.11 -1.11
C LYS A 30 4.62 -11.82 -1.92
N ILE A 31 4.73 -10.69 -1.23
CA ILE A 31 4.73 -9.37 -1.85
C ILE A 31 6.04 -8.65 -1.56
N CYS A 32 6.79 -8.34 -2.61
CA CYS A 32 8.03 -7.60 -2.50
C CYS A 32 7.81 -6.12 -2.80
N ILE A 33 8.30 -5.24 -1.92
CA ILE A 33 8.25 -3.79 -2.08
C ILE A 33 9.68 -3.25 -2.22
N LEU A 34 10.00 -2.71 -3.38
CA LEU A 34 11.27 -2.03 -3.63
C LEU A 34 11.13 -0.55 -3.26
N GLY A 35 11.51 -0.22 -2.04
CA GLY A 35 11.44 1.12 -1.46
C GLY A 35 10.62 1.18 -0.18
N ALA A 36 11.27 1.52 0.93
CA ALA A 36 10.65 1.70 2.25
C ALA A 36 10.56 3.19 2.63
N GLY A 37 9.99 3.99 1.74
CA GLY A 37 9.62 5.38 1.98
C GLY A 37 8.22 5.47 2.62
N ASN A 38 7.64 6.67 2.64
CA ASN A 38 6.33 6.91 3.24
C ASN A 38 5.24 5.98 2.66
N ILE A 39 5.15 5.87 1.32
CA ILE A 39 4.16 5.02 0.64
C ILE A 39 4.47 3.54 0.88
N GLY A 40 5.69 3.10 0.59
CA GLY A 40 6.09 1.68 0.70
C GLY A 40 5.92 1.13 2.12
N SER A 41 6.27 1.91 3.16
CA SER A 41 6.12 1.49 4.56
C SER A 41 4.65 1.36 4.98
N LYS A 42 3.80 2.31 4.62
CA LYS A 42 2.36 2.27 4.93
C LYS A 42 1.67 1.11 4.21
N LEU A 43 2.02 0.89 2.94
CA LEU A 43 1.48 -0.23 2.18
C LEU A 43 1.94 -1.56 2.76
N ALA A 44 3.22 -1.68 3.16
CA ALA A 44 3.75 -2.88 3.80
C ALA A 44 2.98 -3.25 5.07
N LEU A 45 2.64 -2.26 5.90
CA LEU A 45 1.82 -2.49 7.09
C LEU A 45 0.42 -3.02 6.72
N LYS A 46 -0.28 -2.38 5.80
CA LYS A 46 -1.61 -2.84 5.34
C LYS A 46 -1.57 -4.26 4.77
N LEU A 47 -0.53 -4.60 4.02
CA LEU A 47 -0.39 -5.92 3.40
C LEU A 47 -0.09 -7.01 4.43
N VAL A 48 0.82 -6.76 5.38
CA VAL A 48 1.13 -7.74 6.42
C VAL A 48 -0.07 -7.96 7.36
N GLU A 49 -0.83 -6.93 7.67
CA GLU A 49 -2.09 -7.01 8.41
C GLU A 49 -3.17 -7.81 7.67
N SER A 50 -3.10 -7.83 6.33
CA SER A 50 -3.97 -8.66 5.47
C SER A 50 -3.45 -10.10 5.33
N GLY A 51 -2.39 -10.49 6.06
CA GLY A 51 -1.84 -11.85 6.06
C GLY A 51 -0.81 -12.14 4.96
N ALA A 52 -0.38 -11.13 4.20
CA ALA A 52 0.67 -11.30 3.19
C ALA A 52 2.05 -11.46 3.83
N GLU A 53 2.93 -12.21 3.17
CA GLU A 53 4.37 -12.25 3.45
C GLU A 53 5.03 -11.05 2.76
N VAL A 54 5.48 -10.07 3.52
CA VAL A 54 6.01 -8.83 2.96
C VAL A 54 7.53 -8.80 3.02
N CYS A 55 8.17 -8.66 1.86
CA CYS A 55 9.60 -8.45 1.70
C CYS A 55 9.85 -7.00 1.32
N ILE A 56 10.75 -6.33 2.01
CA ILE A 56 11.16 -4.96 1.69
C ILE A 56 12.62 -4.95 1.27
N TYR A 57 12.91 -4.26 0.17
CA TYR A 57 14.26 -3.86 -0.16
C TYR A 57 14.46 -2.36 0.06
N ARG A 58 15.58 -2.00 0.66
CA ARG A 58 16.02 -0.61 0.81
C ARG A 58 17.54 -0.50 0.74
N ARG A 59 18.04 0.45 -0.10
CA ARG A 59 19.50 0.71 -0.25
C ARG A 59 20.19 1.02 1.06
N ASN A 60 19.59 1.85 1.89
CA ASN A 60 20.13 2.15 3.23
C ASN A 60 19.57 1.14 4.23
N ILE A 61 20.34 0.10 4.51
CA ILE A 61 19.94 -1.01 5.37
C ILE A 61 19.64 -0.57 6.81
N ASN A 62 20.41 0.39 7.36
CA ASN A 62 20.20 0.87 8.73
C ASN A 62 18.82 1.56 8.87
N ARG A 63 18.48 2.43 7.93
CA ARG A 63 17.14 3.04 7.90
C ARG A 63 16.06 1.99 7.59
N GLY A 64 16.38 0.97 6.80
CA GLY A 64 15.50 -0.17 6.53
C GLY A 64 15.17 -0.92 7.80
N ASN A 65 16.18 -1.24 8.62
CA ASN A 65 16.01 -1.93 9.90
C ASN A 65 15.09 -1.16 10.85
N ILE A 66 15.29 0.16 10.99
CA ILE A 66 14.45 1.00 11.84
C ILE A 66 12.99 0.93 11.40
N VAL A 67 12.74 1.09 10.09
CA VAL A 67 11.39 1.06 9.54
C VAL A 67 10.75 -0.31 9.73
N VAL A 68 11.43 -1.40 9.33
CA VAL A 68 10.86 -2.76 9.38
C VAL A 68 10.61 -3.20 10.83
N ASN A 69 11.54 -2.90 11.75
CA ASN A 69 11.35 -3.19 13.17
C ASN A 69 10.14 -2.40 13.73
N GLY A 70 10.03 -1.12 13.42
CA GLY A 70 8.87 -0.30 13.81
C GLY A 70 7.55 -0.84 13.28
N LEU A 71 7.49 -1.21 12.00
CA LEU A 71 6.29 -1.79 11.41
C LEU A 71 5.91 -3.14 12.05
N ASN A 72 6.91 -3.98 12.35
CA ASN A 72 6.67 -5.26 13.03
C ASN A 72 6.23 -5.10 14.49
N LEU A 73 6.59 -3.98 15.14
CA LEU A 73 6.14 -3.66 16.49
C LEU A 73 4.68 -3.16 16.53
N ILE A 74 4.28 -2.36 15.53
CA ILE A 74 2.95 -1.74 15.51
C ILE A 74 1.86 -2.62 14.85
N LYS A 75 2.24 -3.64 14.07
CA LYS A 75 1.25 -4.57 13.53
C LYS A 75 0.51 -5.28 14.65
N PRO A 76 -0.79 -5.65 14.47
CA PRO A 76 -1.54 -6.36 15.48
C PRO A 76 -0.85 -7.66 15.92
N GLU A 77 -0.87 -7.96 17.22
CA GLU A 77 -0.22 -9.17 17.79
C GLU A 77 -0.71 -10.47 17.15
N ARG A 78 -1.97 -10.52 16.73
CA ARG A 78 -2.57 -11.68 16.07
C ARG A 78 -2.06 -11.91 14.65
N THR A 79 -1.34 -10.95 14.06
CA THR A 79 -0.75 -11.09 12.73
C THR A 79 0.50 -11.95 12.81
N ILE A 80 0.42 -13.18 12.30
CA ILE A 80 1.53 -14.16 12.37
C ILE A 80 2.65 -13.78 11.41
N THR A 81 2.32 -13.29 10.21
CA THR A 81 3.28 -12.87 9.19
C THR A 81 4.11 -11.68 9.65
N LYS A 82 5.36 -11.60 9.14
CA LYS A 82 6.30 -10.52 9.46
C LYS A 82 6.80 -9.86 8.20
N ILE A 83 7.13 -8.59 8.32
CA ILE A 83 7.84 -7.85 7.28
C ILE A 83 9.32 -8.19 7.40
N GLN A 84 9.95 -8.58 6.29
CA GLN A 84 11.37 -8.93 6.21
C GLN A 84 12.12 -7.88 5.39
N LEU A 85 13.32 -7.52 5.83
CA LEU A 85 14.21 -6.60 5.12
C LEU A 85 15.29 -7.35 4.37
N TYR A 86 15.55 -6.92 3.15
CA TYR A 86 16.61 -7.44 2.29
C TYR A 86 17.56 -6.33 1.86
N SER A 87 18.83 -6.65 1.78
CA SER A 87 19.88 -5.78 1.24
C SER A 87 20.07 -5.93 -0.27
N ASP A 88 19.50 -6.97 -0.86
CA ASP A 88 19.54 -7.27 -2.29
C ASP A 88 18.12 -7.33 -2.87
N ALA A 89 17.89 -6.61 -3.98
CA ALA A 89 16.58 -6.49 -4.59
C ALA A 89 16.14 -7.79 -5.30
N ILE A 90 17.07 -8.54 -5.87
CA ILE A 90 16.77 -9.81 -6.54
C ILE A 90 16.36 -10.85 -5.50
N GLN A 91 17.09 -10.95 -4.39
CA GLN A 91 16.72 -11.84 -3.30
C GLN A 91 15.37 -11.47 -2.69
N ALA A 92 15.10 -10.18 -2.48
CA ALA A 92 13.82 -9.70 -1.97
C ALA A 92 12.64 -10.10 -2.86
N SER A 93 12.81 -9.99 -4.18
CA SER A 93 11.77 -10.25 -5.18
C SER A 93 11.67 -11.71 -5.62
N SER A 94 12.63 -12.55 -5.24
CA SER A 94 12.64 -13.97 -5.57
C SER A 94 11.35 -14.65 -5.15
N MET A 95 10.72 -15.39 -6.06
CA MET A 95 9.45 -16.10 -5.83
C MET A 95 8.28 -15.21 -5.37
N ALA A 96 8.34 -13.89 -5.60
CA ALA A 96 7.24 -13.01 -5.27
C ALA A 96 6.02 -13.24 -6.17
N ASP A 97 4.82 -13.20 -5.58
CA ASP A 97 3.56 -13.12 -6.31
C ASP A 97 3.34 -11.72 -6.88
N VAL A 98 3.83 -10.71 -6.17
CA VAL A 98 3.74 -9.30 -6.56
C VAL A 98 5.07 -8.60 -6.30
N LEU A 99 5.53 -7.85 -7.29
CA LEU A 99 6.64 -6.91 -7.17
C LEU A 99 6.12 -5.47 -7.25
N ILE A 100 6.41 -4.66 -6.25
CA ILE A 100 5.95 -3.28 -6.15
C ILE A 100 7.13 -2.33 -6.18
N GLY A 101 7.15 -1.41 -7.15
CA GLY A 101 8.06 -0.28 -7.18
C GLY A 101 7.50 0.90 -6.39
N ALA A 102 8.14 1.28 -5.29
CA ALA A 102 7.75 2.38 -4.41
C ALA A 102 8.92 3.33 -4.09
N SER A 103 9.85 3.47 -5.04
CA SER A 103 10.99 4.38 -4.93
C SER A 103 10.65 5.75 -5.51
N SER A 104 11.24 6.80 -4.94
CA SER A 104 11.20 8.15 -5.48
C SER A 104 12.55 8.48 -6.15
N GLY A 105 12.50 8.91 -7.39
CA GLY A 105 13.64 9.50 -8.10
C GLY A 105 14.15 8.70 -9.29
N SER A 106 14.79 7.56 -9.10
CA SER A 106 15.34 6.75 -10.21
C SER A 106 14.67 5.38 -10.31
N PRO A 107 14.62 4.78 -11.52
CA PRO A 107 14.13 3.43 -11.70
C PRO A 107 14.86 2.44 -10.79
N ILE A 108 14.10 1.58 -10.14
CA ILE A 108 14.63 0.59 -9.20
C ILE A 108 14.42 -0.85 -9.69
N ILE A 109 13.45 -1.05 -10.60
CA ILE A 109 13.17 -2.34 -11.23
C ILE A 109 13.90 -2.35 -12.56
N ASP A 110 14.98 -3.10 -12.63
CA ASP A 110 15.77 -3.29 -13.84
C ASP A 110 15.48 -4.64 -14.54
N ALA A 111 16.14 -4.83 -15.66
CA ALA A 111 16.02 -6.05 -16.44
C ALA A 111 16.45 -7.32 -15.69
N ASN A 112 17.44 -7.21 -14.79
CA ASN A 112 17.92 -8.37 -14.03
C ASN A 112 16.90 -8.81 -13.00
N ILE A 113 16.27 -7.86 -12.30
CA ILE A 113 15.18 -8.17 -11.38
C ILE A 113 14.06 -8.89 -12.13
N VAL A 114 13.59 -8.34 -13.27
CA VAL A 114 12.48 -8.94 -14.04
C VAL A 114 12.81 -10.35 -14.52
N LYS A 115 14.03 -10.60 -15.00
CA LYS A 115 14.46 -11.94 -15.43
C LYS A 115 14.45 -12.99 -14.33
N ASN A 116 14.58 -12.57 -13.07
CA ASN A 116 14.59 -13.44 -11.90
C ASN A 116 13.20 -13.60 -11.24
N LEU A 117 12.17 -12.91 -11.76
CA LEU A 117 10.80 -13.11 -11.32
C LEU A 117 10.21 -14.38 -11.95
N ARG A 118 9.23 -14.97 -11.26
CA ARG A 118 8.38 -15.97 -11.90
C ARG A 118 7.43 -15.30 -12.88
N LYS A 119 7.05 -16.02 -13.94
CA LYS A 119 6.23 -15.47 -15.04
C LYS A 119 4.88 -14.92 -14.59
N GLU A 120 4.29 -15.50 -13.57
CA GLU A 120 3.00 -15.11 -13.01
C GLU A 120 3.10 -13.90 -12.07
N CYS A 121 4.31 -13.39 -11.80
CA CYS A 121 4.50 -12.26 -10.91
C CYS A 121 3.80 -11.01 -11.47
N LEU A 122 2.97 -10.38 -10.64
CA LEU A 122 2.33 -9.11 -10.94
C LEU A 122 3.31 -7.97 -10.61
N ILE A 123 3.61 -7.11 -11.58
CA ILE A 123 4.47 -5.94 -11.37
C ILE A 123 3.60 -4.70 -11.24
N VAL A 124 3.80 -3.95 -10.15
CA VAL A 124 3.01 -2.73 -9.85
C VAL A 124 3.94 -1.54 -9.64
N ASP A 125 3.74 -0.48 -10.40
CA ASP A 125 4.42 0.80 -10.22
C ASP A 125 3.54 1.77 -9.42
N LEU A 126 3.94 2.10 -8.19
CA LEU A 126 3.26 3.10 -7.34
C LEU A 126 3.78 4.50 -7.54
N GLY A 127 4.93 4.63 -8.17
CA GLY A 127 5.57 5.90 -8.42
C GLY A 127 5.46 6.30 -9.89
N LYS A 128 6.32 7.24 -10.25
CA LYS A 128 6.59 7.56 -11.65
C LYS A 128 7.96 6.96 -11.98
N ASN A 129 8.00 6.06 -13.00
CA ASN A 129 9.24 5.53 -13.55
C ASN A 129 10.04 4.62 -12.60
N ASN A 130 9.39 3.71 -11.87
CA ASN A 130 10.14 2.71 -11.11
C ASN A 130 10.77 1.62 -11.99
N LEU A 131 10.26 1.40 -13.22
CA LEU A 131 10.79 0.42 -14.16
C LEU A 131 11.71 1.10 -15.18
N THR A 132 12.83 0.45 -15.50
CA THR A 132 13.65 0.82 -16.67
C THR A 132 12.96 0.41 -17.98
N GLY A 133 13.27 1.09 -19.09
CA GLY A 133 12.73 0.71 -20.41
C GLY A 133 13.05 -0.75 -20.78
N ASN A 134 14.25 -1.24 -20.44
CA ASN A 134 14.63 -2.64 -20.66
C ASN A 134 13.84 -3.61 -19.78
N ALA A 135 13.51 -3.23 -18.53
CA ALA A 135 12.67 -4.04 -17.65
C ALA A 135 11.26 -4.21 -18.26
N ILE A 136 10.67 -3.12 -18.76
CA ILE A 136 9.36 -3.15 -19.42
C ILE A 136 9.40 -4.06 -20.66
N LYS A 137 10.43 -3.93 -21.50
CA LYS A 137 10.60 -4.76 -22.69
C LYS A 137 10.63 -6.25 -22.34
N ILE A 138 11.47 -6.65 -21.40
CA ILE A 138 11.59 -8.05 -20.97
C ILE A 138 10.29 -8.56 -20.33
N ALA A 139 9.65 -7.76 -19.48
CA ALA A 139 8.38 -8.15 -18.89
C ALA A 139 7.29 -8.36 -19.95
N THR A 140 7.27 -7.54 -20.99
CA THR A 140 6.36 -7.69 -22.15
C THR A 140 6.68 -8.96 -22.93
N GLU A 141 7.97 -9.23 -23.21
CA GLU A 141 8.41 -10.47 -23.89
C GLU A 141 8.01 -11.73 -23.10
N TYR A 142 8.01 -11.67 -21.78
CA TYR A 142 7.59 -12.75 -20.89
C TYR A 142 6.08 -12.78 -20.63
N SER A 143 5.32 -11.91 -21.27
CA SER A 143 3.86 -11.77 -21.07
C SER A 143 3.48 -11.52 -19.60
N MET A 144 4.35 -10.84 -18.86
CA MET A 144 4.07 -10.48 -17.46
C MET A 144 3.09 -9.31 -17.37
N ASN A 145 2.28 -9.31 -16.35
CA ASN A 145 1.35 -8.22 -16.08
C ASN A 145 2.05 -7.06 -15.39
N ILE A 146 2.05 -5.91 -16.02
CA ILE A 146 2.56 -4.64 -15.46
C ILE A 146 1.40 -3.68 -15.29
N TYR A 147 1.26 -3.11 -14.10
CA TYR A 147 0.25 -2.09 -13.80
C TYR A 147 0.89 -0.86 -13.16
N ARG A 148 0.33 0.28 -13.49
CA ARG A 148 0.56 1.51 -12.76
C ARG A 148 -0.67 1.82 -11.94
N THR A 149 -0.48 2.15 -10.67
CA THR A 149 -1.60 2.44 -9.78
C THR A 149 -2.30 3.73 -10.20
N ASP A 150 -3.60 3.65 -10.43
CA ASP A 150 -4.49 4.79 -10.59
C ASP A 150 -5.07 5.16 -9.21
N VAL A 151 -4.91 6.42 -8.84
CA VAL A 151 -5.39 6.96 -7.55
C VAL A 151 -6.81 7.53 -7.62
N THR A 152 -7.38 7.64 -8.83
CA THR A 152 -8.71 8.24 -9.06
C THR A 152 -9.80 7.59 -8.20
N PRO A 153 -9.95 6.25 -8.14
CA PRO A 153 -10.99 5.63 -7.32
C PRO A 153 -10.84 5.91 -5.82
N ALA A 154 -9.59 6.00 -5.33
CA ALA A 154 -9.32 6.32 -3.93
C ALA A 154 -9.64 7.79 -3.62
N MET A 155 -9.41 8.70 -4.58
CA MET A 155 -9.77 10.11 -4.45
C MET A 155 -11.29 10.30 -4.40
N GLU A 156 -12.03 9.65 -5.29
CA GLU A 156 -13.50 9.68 -5.32
C GLU A 156 -14.09 9.17 -4.00
N SER A 157 -13.60 8.05 -3.49
CA SER A 157 -14.01 7.49 -2.21
C SER A 157 -13.72 8.45 -1.05
N PHE A 158 -12.56 9.09 -1.06
CA PHE A 158 -12.17 10.03 -0.03
C PHE A 158 -13.04 11.30 -0.04
N VAL A 159 -13.32 11.86 -1.22
CA VAL A 159 -14.23 13.00 -1.37
C VAL A 159 -15.64 12.65 -0.89
N TYR A 160 -16.13 11.47 -1.24
CA TYR A 160 -17.43 11.00 -0.78
C TYR A 160 -17.49 10.90 0.75
N GLU A 161 -16.46 10.32 1.39
CA GLU A 161 -16.36 10.21 2.84
C GLU A 161 -16.37 11.59 3.51
N LEU A 162 -15.59 12.55 3.01
CA LEU A 162 -15.56 13.91 3.53
C LEU A 162 -16.93 14.61 3.45
N LEU A 163 -17.61 14.48 2.31
CA LEU A 163 -18.93 15.09 2.12
C LEU A 163 -19.96 14.45 3.03
N LYS A 164 -19.92 13.14 3.22
CA LYS A 164 -20.81 12.42 4.13
C LYS A 164 -20.56 12.78 5.59
N THR A 165 -19.30 12.86 5.99
CA THR A 165 -18.92 13.31 7.35
C THR A 165 -19.42 14.73 7.62
N GLN A 166 -19.24 15.64 6.65
CA GLN A 166 -19.75 17.02 6.76
C GLN A 166 -21.28 17.05 6.90
N ASP A 167 -21.99 16.22 6.14
CA ASP A 167 -23.44 16.15 6.20
C ASP A 167 -23.92 15.61 7.56
N ILE A 168 -23.25 14.59 8.10
CA ILE A 168 -23.52 14.06 9.45
C ILE A 168 -23.30 15.15 10.50
N LEU A 169 -22.15 15.83 10.46
CA LEU A 169 -21.85 16.90 11.42
C LEU A 169 -22.87 18.03 11.41
N LYS A 170 -23.45 18.37 10.25
CA LYS A 170 -24.52 19.38 10.13
C LYS A 170 -25.85 18.92 10.71
N ARG A 171 -26.17 17.63 10.66
CA ARG A 171 -27.49 17.08 11.04
C ARG A 171 -27.53 16.53 12.44
N SER A 172 -26.42 15.98 12.92
CA SER A 172 -26.40 15.09 14.10
C SER A 172 -25.79 15.71 15.35
N CYS A 173 -25.17 16.88 15.26
CA CYS A 173 -24.64 17.57 16.43
C CYS A 173 -25.79 18.22 17.19
N GLY A 174 -26.45 17.45 18.05
CA GLY A 174 -27.54 18.00 18.85
C GLY A 174 -27.87 17.16 20.08
N LYS A 175 -28.26 17.83 21.14
CA LYS A 175 -29.00 17.24 22.25
C LYS A 175 -30.48 17.29 21.89
N LYS A 176 -31.17 16.15 22.01
CA LYS A 176 -32.63 16.12 22.02
C LYS A 176 -33.04 15.93 23.47
N ASP A 177 -33.66 16.95 24.04
CA ASP A 177 -34.26 16.89 25.38
C ASP A 177 -35.60 16.18 25.27
N LEU A 178 -35.75 15.09 26.02
CA LEU A 178 -37.01 14.33 26.17
C LEU A 178 -37.75 14.68 27.49
N GLY A 179 -37.29 15.69 28.24
CA GLY A 179 -37.87 16.10 29.52
C GLY A 179 -37.33 15.31 30.71
N PHE A 180 -37.08 14.03 30.56
CA PHE A 180 -36.50 13.15 31.59
C PHE A 180 -35.05 12.73 31.30
N CYS A 181 -34.57 12.88 30.09
CA CYS A 181 -33.18 12.65 29.69
C CYS A 181 -32.83 13.41 28.43
N ASN A 182 -31.54 13.63 28.23
CA ASN A 182 -30.99 14.17 26.98
C ASN A 182 -30.44 13.04 26.12
N ILE A 183 -30.91 12.90 24.89
CA ILE A 183 -30.29 12.02 23.91
C ILE A 183 -29.25 12.84 23.13
N VAL A 184 -28.05 12.33 23.05
CA VAL A 184 -26.96 12.85 22.20
C VAL A 184 -26.68 11.87 21.09
N SER A 185 -26.41 12.37 19.87
CA SER A 185 -26.01 11.48 18.78
C SER A 185 -24.65 10.86 19.08
N GLY A 186 -24.54 9.55 18.97
CA GLY A 186 -23.31 8.85 19.27
C GLY A 186 -22.18 9.23 18.32
N GLY A 187 -20.99 9.52 18.87
CA GLY A 187 -19.75 9.69 18.12
C GLY A 187 -19.36 11.12 17.77
N TYR A 188 -20.23 12.12 17.96
CA TYR A 188 -19.93 13.54 17.72
C TYR A 188 -20.48 14.39 18.85
N PHE A 189 -19.59 14.99 19.62
CA PHE A 189 -19.90 15.89 20.73
C PHE A 189 -19.46 17.32 20.39
#